data_e9d03da335a6f28dfee0e27648f4b402
#
_entry.id   e9d03da335a6f28dfee0e27648f4b402
#
_cell.length_a   1.000
_cell.length_b   1.000
_cell.length_c   1.000
_cell.angle_alpha   90.00
_cell.angle_beta   90.00
_cell.angle_gamma   90.00
#
_symmetry.space_group_name_H-M   'P 1'
#
loop_
_entity.id
_entity.type
_entity.pdbx_description
1 polymer ?
#
loop_
_entity_poly.entity_id
_entity_poly.type
_entity_poly.pdbx_seq_one_letter_code
_entity_poly.pdbx_strand_id
1 'polypeptide(L)' 'MSPVAKLLAQRQQLMEQLENDPGPNEREEIERLLAKIETALSFLDPDDPAAEGE' A
#
# COMPACT_ATOMS: atom_id res chain seq x y z
N MET A 1 18.09 5.09 2.23
CA MET A 1 16.81 4.41 2.43
C MET A 1 16.16 4.20 1.08
N SER A 2 15.72 3.00 0.79
CA SER A 2 15.17 2.70 -0.51
C SER A 2 13.71 3.15 -0.60
N PRO A 3 13.23 3.52 -1.80
CA PRO A 3 11.84 3.90 -1.95
C PRO A 3 10.86 2.77 -1.61
N VAL A 4 11.28 1.53 -1.84
CA VAL A 4 10.43 0.40 -1.49
C VAL A 4 10.24 0.32 0.02
N ALA A 5 11.31 0.50 0.78
CA ALA A 5 11.21 0.45 2.23
C ALA A 5 10.27 1.54 2.75
N LYS A 6 10.35 2.72 2.16
CA LYS A 6 9.49 3.82 2.58
C LYS A 6 8.02 3.51 2.29
N LEU A 7 7.76 2.96 1.11
CA LEU A 7 6.39 2.61 0.75
C LEU A 7 5.83 1.50 1.63
N LEU A 8 6.65 0.53 1.97
CA LEU A 8 6.22 -0.53 2.86
C LEU A 8 5.90 0.00 4.25
N ALA A 9 6.69 0.96 4.73
CA ALA A 9 6.41 1.56 6.03
C ALA A 9 5.09 2.32 6.01
N GLN A 10 4.84 3.05 4.94
CA GLN A 10 3.58 3.78 4.80
C GLN A 10 2.40 2.81 4.74
N ARG A 11 2.57 1.73 4.00
CA ARG A 11 1.52 0.72 3.89
C ARG A 11 1.17 0.16 5.26
N GLN A 12 2.19 -0.15 6.05
CA GLN A 12 1.96 -0.70 7.37
C GLN A 12 1.23 0.29 8.27
N GLN A 13 1.59 1.55 8.21
CA GLN A 13 0.92 2.57 9.00
C GLN A 13 -0.55 2.68 8.63
N LEU A 14 -0.86 2.63 7.35
CA LEU A 14 -2.24 2.71 6.91
C LEU A 14 -3.03 1.48 7.35
N MET A 15 -2.41 0.32 7.30
CA MET A 15 -3.10 -0.88 7.74
C MET A 15 -3.38 -0.83 9.24
N GLU A 16 -2.46 -0.27 10.01
CA GLU A 16 -2.71 -0.11 11.43
C GLU A 16 -3.85 0.84 11.70
N GLN A 17 -3.96 1.89 10.90
CA GLN A 17 -5.07 2.81 11.05
C GLN A 17 -6.40 2.11 10.76
N LEU A 18 -6.42 1.21 9.79
CA LEU A 18 -7.62 0.45 9.50
C LEU A 18 -8.02 -0.44 10.68
N GLU A 19 -7.02 -0.99 11.36
CA GLU A 19 -7.31 -1.83 12.52
C GLU A 19 -7.88 -1.04 13.68
N ASN A 20 -7.60 0.26 13.71
CA ASN A 20 -8.10 1.11 14.78
C ASN A 20 -9.50 1.61 14.53
N ASP A 21 -10.19 1.00 13.58
CA ASP A 21 -11.61 1.26 13.37
C ASP A 21 -11.87 2.71 12.97
N PRO A 22 -11.30 3.16 11.86
CA PRO A 22 -11.51 4.53 11.40
C PRO A 22 -12.95 4.73 10.92
N GLY A 23 -13.32 6.00 10.79
CA GLY A 23 -14.62 6.31 10.24
C GLY A 23 -14.73 5.89 8.77
N PRO A 24 -15.97 5.87 8.25
CA PRO A 24 -16.17 5.41 6.87
C PRO A 24 -15.42 6.26 5.84
N ASN A 25 -15.37 7.56 6.04
CA ASN A 25 -14.65 8.41 5.08
C ASN A 25 -13.15 8.18 5.16
N GLU A 26 -12.63 8.04 6.37
CA GLU A 26 -11.21 7.78 6.54
C GLU A 26 -10.84 6.43 5.99
N ARG A 27 -11.71 5.46 6.18
CA ARG A 27 -11.45 4.12 5.66
C ARG A 27 -11.31 4.13 4.16
N GLU A 28 -12.20 4.82 3.47
CA GLU A 28 -12.10 4.92 2.02
C GLU A 28 -10.80 5.57 1.59
N GLU A 29 -10.44 6.62 2.31
CA GLU A 29 -9.21 7.32 1.96
C GLU A 29 -7.99 6.43 2.17
N ILE A 30 -7.97 5.69 3.28
CA ILE A 30 -6.87 4.78 3.56
C ILE A 30 -6.79 3.71 2.49
N GLU A 31 -7.92 3.16 2.06
CA GLU A 31 -7.92 2.13 1.05
C GLU A 31 -7.41 2.67 -0.28
N ARG A 32 -7.75 3.90 -0.62
CA ARG A 32 -7.20 4.51 -1.83
C ARG A 32 -5.70 4.67 -1.75
N LEU A 33 -5.21 5.12 -0.59
CA LEU A 33 -3.78 5.28 -0.43
C LEU A 33 -3.06 3.95 -0.49
N LEU A 34 -3.65 2.92 0.10
CA LEU A 34 -3.07 1.58 0.01
C LEU A 34 -2.99 1.11 -1.42
N ALA A 35 -4.03 1.35 -2.19
CA ALA A 35 -4.03 0.95 -3.60
C ALA A 35 -2.92 1.67 -4.36
N LYS A 36 -2.73 2.96 -4.09
CA LYS A 36 -1.65 3.69 -4.74
C LYS A 36 -0.29 3.16 -4.36
N ILE A 37 -0.11 2.83 -3.08
CA ILE A 37 1.15 2.30 -2.62
C ILE A 37 1.42 0.95 -3.28
N GLU A 38 0.43 0.09 -3.36
CA GLU A 38 0.61 -1.20 -3.99
C GLU A 38 0.93 -1.07 -5.47
N THR A 39 0.31 -0.11 -6.14
CA THR A 39 0.63 0.15 -7.52
C THR A 39 2.07 0.60 -7.68
N ALA A 40 2.50 1.51 -6.80
CA ALA A 40 3.89 1.98 -6.85
C ALA A 40 4.87 0.85 -6.58
N LEU A 41 4.55 -0.01 -5.61
CA LEU A 41 5.41 -1.15 -5.32
C LEU A 41 5.50 -2.08 -6.52
N SER A 42 4.41 -2.24 -7.23
CA SER A 42 4.40 -3.10 -8.41
C SER A 42 5.34 -2.56 -9.48
N PHE A 43 5.43 -1.25 -9.62
CA PHE A 43 6.37 -0.66 -10.56
C PHE A 43 7.82 -0.77 -10.10
N LEU A 44 8.04 -0.65 -8.80
CA LEU A 44 9.39 -0.68 -8.26
C LEU A 44 9.94 -2.10 -8.09
N ASP A 45 9.06 -3.08 -8.11
CA ASP A 45 9.45 -4.49 -7.94
C ASP A 45 9.11 -5.26 -9.21
N PRO A 46 10.02 -5.24 -10.19
CA PRO A 46 9.76 -5.91 -11.46
C PRO A 46 9.65 -7.43 -11.35
N ASP A 47 10.09 -8.00 -10.24
CA ASP A 47 10.04 -9.43 -10.04
C ASP A 47 8.74 -9.87 -9.38
N ASP A 48 7.76 -9.01 -9.34
CA ASP A 48 6.48 -9.33 -8.73
C ASP A 48 5.81 -10.46 -9.52
N PRO A 49 5.60 -11.62 -8.92
CA PRO A 49 4.98 -12.74 -9.65
C PRO A 49 3.55 -12.42 -10.08
N ALA A 50 2.87 -11.53 -9.38
CA ALA A 50 1.52 -11.15 -9.80
C ALA A 50 1.55 -10.41 -11.12
N ALA A 51 2.59 -9.62 -11.36
CA ALA A 51 2.71 -8.89 -12.61
C ALA A 51 3.02 -9.84 -13.75
N GLU A 52 3.69 -10.94 -13.48
CA GLU A 52 4.03 -11.92 -14.51
C GLU A 52 2.93 -12.93 -14.71
N GLY A 53 2.03 -13.04 -13.77
CA GLY A 53 1.00 -14.05 -13.82
C GLY A 53 0.05 -13.91 -14.99
N GLU A 54 0.26 -12.91 -15.80
CA GLU A 54 -0.54 -12.68 -16.97
C GLU A 54 0.14 -13.25 -18.21
#